data_c43b778429d98d3f0ddc2fbee103d526
#
_entry.id   c43b778429d98d3f0ddc2fbee103d526
#
_cell.length_a   1.000
_cell.length_b   1.000
_cell.length_c   1.000
_cell.angle_alpha   90.00
_cell.angle_beta   90.00
_cell.angle_gamma   90.00
#
_symmetry.space_group_name_H-M   'P 1'
#
loop_
_entity.id
_entity.type
_entity.pdbx_description
1 polymer ?
#
loop_
_entity_poly.entity_id
_entity_poly.type
_entity_poly.pdbx_seq_one_letter_code
_entity_poly.pdbx_strand_id
1 'polypeptide(L)'
;MKIIVRYVPNLITITRIILSVLFVQNIIEQFIYAKERNVNLSVLFLSICISDLLDGKIARKTNSTSIIGAKLDVFADLFYILISYIALINIKILPIWYLGFVCLKFIEFIITSKHIKNIKKSDKYFVFDRAGRLVSATFLVIPGIVCIYGYIGAHNAIITIDYIIYNIYNWSLFFLFKNKTLLYQK
;
A
#
# COMPACT_ATOMS: atom_id res chain seq x y z
N MET A 1 -9.51 -19.87 -24.94
CA MET A 1 -8.78 -19.96 -23.68
C MET A 1 -7.75 -18.86 -23.46
N LYS A 2 -6.93 -18.45 -24.44
CA LYS A 2 -5.91 -17.38 -24.28
C LYS A 2 -6.48 -15.98 -23.93
N ILE A 3 -7.69 -15.64 -24.37
CA ILE A 3 -8.31 -14.33 -24.12
C ILE A 3 -8.72 -14.17 -22.63
N ILE A 4 -9.31 -15.20 -22.04
CA ILE A 4 -9.76 -15.18 -20.64
C ILE A 4 -8.57 -14.99 -19.68
N VAL A 5 -7.46 -15.66 -19.93
CA VAL A 5 -6.25 -15.61 -19.11
C VAL A 5 -5.65 -14.18 -19.06
N ARG A 6 -5.88 -13.36 -20.08
CA ARG A 6 -5.39 -11.98 -20.15
C ARG A 6 -6.11 -11.02 -19.19
N TYR A 7 -7.36 -11.32 -18.84
CA TYR A 7 -8.15 -10.47 -17.94
C TYR A 7 -8.08 -10.88 -16.46
N VAL A 8 -7.55 -12.06 -16.17
CA VAL A 8 -7.45 -12.60 -14.81
C VAL A 8 -6.71 -11.63 -13.84
N PRO A 9 -5.55 -11.03 -14.18
CA PRO A 9 -4.90 -10.09 -13.29
C PRO A 9 -5.79 -8.89 -12.94
N ASN A 10 -6.45 -8.31 -13.93
CA ASN A 10 -7.33 -7.16 -13.71
C ASN A 10 -8.54 -7.53 -12.83
N LEU A 11 -9.07 -8.75 -12.95
CA LEU A 11 -10.15 -9.22 -12.10
C LEU A 11 -9.70 -9.35 -10.64
N ILE A 12 -8.49 -9.88 -10.41
CA ILE A 12 -7.91 -9.98 -9.07
C ILE A 12 -7.73 -8.59 -8.47
N THR A 13 -7.26 -7.61 -9.25
CA THR A 13 -7.11 -6.22 -8.79
C THR A 13 -8.46 -5.59 -8.43
N ILE A 14 -9.52 -5.86 -9.20
CA ILE A 14 -10.88 -5.38 -8.88
C ILE A 14 -11.38 -6.04 -7.58
N THR A 15 -11.13 -7.34 -7.40
CA THR A 15 -11.48 -8.05 -6.16
C THR A 15 -10.77 -7.42 -4.95
N ARG A 16 -9.51 -6.98 -5.09
CA ARG A 16 -8.76 -6.25 -4.05
C ARG A 16 -9.47 -4.96 -3.63
N ILE A 17 -10.03 -4.21 -4.58
CA ILE A 17 -10.80 -2.99 -4.26
C ILE A 17 -12.03 -3.33 -3.39
N ILE A 18 -12.75 -4.40 -3.73
CA ILE A 18 -13.90 -4.87 -2.94
C ILE A 18 -13.46 -5.31 -1.54
N LEU A 19 -12.39 -6.11 -1.44
CA LEU A 19 -11.81 -6.54 -0.16
C LEU A 19 -11.37 -5.34 0.70
N SER A 20 -10.86 -4.27 0.07
CA SER A 20 -10.47 -3.04 0.77
C SER A 20 -11.66 -2.34 1.42
N VAL A 21 -12.80 -2.28 0.74
CA VAL A 21 -14.05 -1.72 1.30
C VAL A 21 -14.54 -2.57 2.47
N LEU A 22 -14.54 -3.90 2.32
CA LEU A 22 -14.93 -4.82 3.39
C LEU A 22 -13.98 -4.71 4.60
N PHE A 23 -12.70 -4.51 4.36
CA PHE A 23 -11.71 -4.30 5.42
C PHE A 23 -12.03 -3.04 6.24
N VAL A 24 -12.30 -1.92 5.58
CA VAL A 24 -12.70 -0.66 6.25
C VAL A 24 -14.01 -0.82 7.01
N GLN A 25 -15.00 -1.51 6.43
CA GLN A 25 -16.26 -1.79 7.14
C GLN A 25 -16.01 -2.58 8.44
N ASN A 26 -15.13 -3.60 8.40
CA ASN A 26 -14.77 -4.36 9.61
C ASN A 26 -13.97 -3.53 10.62
N ILE A 27 -13.13 -2.56 10.20
CA ILE A 27 -12.49 -1.59 11.10
C ILE A 27 -13.56 -0.79 11.84
N ILE A 28 -14.54 -0.24 11.14
CA ILE A 28 -15.64 0.55 11.72
C ILE A 28 -16.44 -0.31 12.70
N GLU A 29 -16.80 -1.54 12.32
CA GLU A 29 -17.54 -2.45 13.20
C GLU A 29 -16.76 -2.79 14.47
N GLN A 30 -15.46 -3.01 14.37
CA GLN A 30 -14.63 -3.36 15.54
C GLN A 30 -14.44 -2.18 16.48
N PHE A 31 -14.04 -1.02 15.96
CA PHE A 31 -13.62 0.09 16.81
C PHE A 31 -14.75 1.05 17.20
N ILE A 32 -15.81 1.17 16.42
CA ILE A 32 -16.96 2.04 16.72
C ILE A 32 -18.09 1.25 17.39
N TYR A 33 -18.41 0.06 16.86
CA TYR A 33 -19.51 -0.75 17.37
C TYR A 33 -19.08 -1.83 18.34
N ALA A 34 -17.78 -1.87 18.72
CA ALA A 34 -17.20 -2.83 19.67
C ALA A 34 -17.50 -4.31 19.33
N LYS A 35 -17.64 -4.64 18.06
CA LYS A 35 -17.86 -6.02 17.59
C LYS A 35 -16.50 -6.72 17.45
N GLU A 36 -16.39 -7.95 17.92
CA GLU A 36 -15.16 -8.74 17.71
C GLU A 36 -14.98 -9.13 16.23
N ARG A 37 -14.13 -8.39 15.51
CA ARG A 37 -13.84 -8.59 14.07
C ARG A 37 -12.37 -8.92 13.78
N ASN A 38 -11.58 -9.28 14.80
CA ASN A 38 -10.14 -9.48 14.67
C ASN A 38 -9.76 -10.55 13.63
N VAL A 39 -10.45 -11.70 13.68
CA VAL A 39 -10.21 -12.78 12.73
C VAL A 39 -10.56 -12.32 11.30
N ASN A 40 -11.70 -11.63 11.14
CA ASN A 40 -12.13 -11.12 9.84
C ASN A 40 -11.14 -10.09 9.29
N LEU A 41 -10.66 -9.16 10.12
CA LEU A 41 -9.66 -8.16 9.72
C LEU A 41 -8.34 -8.82 9.31
N SER A 42 -7.87 -9.80 10.07
CA SER A 42 -6.65 -10.53 9.74
C SER A 42 -6.79 -11.31 8.42
N VAL A 43 -7.91 -12.00 8.21
CA VAL A 43 -8.19 -12.73 6.97
C VAL A 43 -8.30 -11.79 5.77
N LEU A 44 -9.02 -10.68 5.91
CA LEU A 44 -9.16 -9.69 4.84
C LEU A 44 -7.82 -9.04 4.49
N PHE A 45 -7.03 -8.65 5.50
CA PHE A 45 -5.70 -8.10 5.30
C PHE A 45 -4.78 -9.08 4.55
N LEU A 46 -4.71 -10.35 5.01
CA LEU A 46 -3.92 -11.37 4.32
C LEU A 46 -4.41 -11.61 2.88
N SER A 47 -5.73 -11.60 2.67
CA SER A 47 -6.33 -11.76 1.33
C SER A 47 -5.94 -10.61 0.40
N ILE A 48 -5.90 -9.36 0.90
CA ILE A 48 -5.44 -8.19 0.15
C ILE A 48 -3.96 -8.35 -0.23
N CYS A 49 -3.09 -8.70 0.74
CA CYS A 49 -1.67 -8.91 0.48
C CYS A 49 -1.41 -10.06 -0.52
N ILE A 50 -2.14 -11.16 -0.39
CA ILE A 50 -2.01 -12.31 -1.29
C ILE A 50 -2.50 -11.94 -2.70
N SER A 51 -3.59 -11.21 -2.83
CA SER A 51 -4.11 -10.77 -4.13
C SER A 51 -3.10 -9.91 -4.88
N ASP A 52 -2.40 -8.99 -4.19
CA ASP A 52 -1.33 -8.17 -4.76
C ASP A 52 -0.14 -9.00 -5.28
N LEU A 53 0.26 -10.03 -4.53
CA LEU A 53 1.33 -10.91 -4.95
C LEU A 53 0.93 -11.82 -6.12
N LEU A 54 -0.34 -12.22 -6.18
CA LEU A 54 -0.84 -13.15 -7.20
C LEU A 54 -1.02 -12.47 -8.56
N ASP A 55 -1.65 -11.29 -8.62
CA ASP A 55 -1.90 -10.62 -9.90
C ASP A 55 -0.58 -10.26 -10.60
N GLY A 56 0.41 -9.76 -9.87
CA GLY A 56 1.74 -9.49 -10.41
C GLY A 56 2.48 -10.75 -10.88
N LYS A 57 2.33 -11.90 -10.19
CA LYS A 57 2.93 -13.17 -10.62
C LYS A 57 2.22 -13.72 -11.86
N ILE A 58 0.89 -13.70 -11.88
CA ILE A 58 0.07 -14.20 -13.00
C ILE A 58 0.33 -13.35 -14.23
N ALA A 59 0.31 -12.01 -14.13
CA ALA A 59 0.56 -11.12 -15.24
C ALA A 59 1.92 -11.36 -15.91
N ARG A 60 2.97 -11.60 -15.11
CA ARG A 60 4.31 -11.94 -15.63
C ARG A 60 4.35 -13.32 -16.28
N LYS A 61 3.74 -14.33 -15.66
CA LYS A 61 3.74 -15.72 -16.15
C LYS A 61 2.94 -15.90 -17.44
N THR A 62 1.89 -15.10 -17.60
CA THR A 62 0.99 -15.17 -18.79
C THR A 62 1.37 -14.17 -19.88
N ASN A 63 2.44 -13.38 -19.70
CA ASN A 63 2.80 -12.28 -20.60
C ASN A 63 1.62 -11.33 -20.88
N SER A 64 0.72 -11.15 -19.91
CA SER A 64 -0.48 -10.32 -20.01
C SER A 64 -0.30 -8.92 -19.40
N THR A 65 0.95 -8.49 -19.20
CA THR A 65 1.24 -7.15 -18.68
C THR A 65 0.72 -6.08 -19.65
N SER A 66 -0.18 -5.22 -19.16
CA SER A 66 -0.72 -4.10 -19.93
C SER A 66 -0.52 -2.79 -19.17
N ILE A 67 -0.50 -1.67 -19.91
CA ILE A 67 -0.41 -0.32 -19.31
C ILE A 67 -1.63 -0.06 -18.43
N ILE A 68 -2.81 -0.50 -18.85
CA ILE A 68 -4.07 -0.33 -18.08
C ILE A 68 -4.02 -1.16 -16.82
N GLY A 69 -3.57 -2.43 -16.89
CA GLY A 69 -3.43 -3.30 -15.73
C GLY A 69 -2.45 -2.73 -14.70
N ALA A 70 -1.30 -2.22 -15.14
CA ALA A 70 -0.32 -1.60 -14.25
C ALA A 70 -0.86 -0.33 -13.54
N LYS A 71 -1.69 0.47 -14.22
CA LYS A 71 -2.35 1.63 -13.62
C LYS A 71 -3.42 1.21 -12.61
N LEU A 72 -4.21 0.19 -12.96
CA LEU A 72 -5.26 -0.33 -12.10
C LEU A 72 -4.68 -0.92 -10.79
N ASP A 73 -3.56 -1.62 -10.89
CA ASP A 73 -2.84 -2.18 -9.75
C ASP A 73 -2.37 -1.08 -8.78
N VAL A 74 -1.64 -0.07 -9.28
CA VAL A 74 -1.22 1.09 -8.47
C VAL A 74 -2.42 1.84 -7.88
N PHE A 75 -3.52 1.94 -8.63
CA PHE A 75 -4.75 2.57 -8.14
C PHE A 75 -5.39 1.75 -7.00
N ALA A 76 -5.45 0.43 -7.12
CA ALA A 76 -6.02 -0.44 -6.09
C ALA A 76 -5.22 -0.39 -4.79
N ASP A 77 -3.88 -0.40 -4.87
CA ASP A 77 -3.01 -0.25 -3.71
C ASP A 77 -3.21 1.10 -3.02
N LEU A 78 -3.21 2.18 -3.80
CA LEU A 78 -3.44 3.52 -3.27
C LEU A 78 -4.83 3.64 -2.65
N PHE A 79 -5.86 3.08 -3.31
CA PHE A 79 -7.23 3.07 -2.80
C PHE A 79 -7.30 2.38 -1.44
N TYR A 80 -6.75 1.16 -1.31
CA TYR A 80 -6.70 0.45 -0.03
C TYR A 80 -6.00 1.27 1.05
N ILE A 81 -4.82 1.81 0.75
CA ILE A 81 -4.06 2.62 1.70
C ILE A 81 -4.90 3.81 2.14
N LEU A 82 -5.39 4.65 1.22
CA LEU A 82 -6.11 5.88 1.55
C LEU A 82 -7.37 5.63 2.39
N ILE A 83 -8.24 4.69 1.98
CA ILE A 83 -9.48 4.44 2.71
C ILE A 83 -9.24 3.86 4.10
N SER A 84 -8.22 2.99 4.25
CA SER A 84 -7.83 2.40 5.53
C SER A 84 -7.26 3.46 6.49
N TYR A 85 -6.37 4.35 5.99
CA TYR A 85 -5.82 5.44 6.79
C TYR A 85 -6.89 6.45 7.18
N ILE A 86 -7.80 6.84 6.28
CA ILE A 86 -8.92 7.73 6.58
C ILE A 86 -9.81 7.12 7.67
N ALA A 87 -10.11 5.82 7.60
CA ALA A 87 -10.87 5.13 8.65
C ALA A 87 -10.17 5.18 10.00
N LEU A 88 -8.86 4.85 10.06
CA LEU A 88 -8.07 4.84 11.29
C LEU A 88 -7.87 6.23 11.89
N ILE A 89 -7.78 7.27 11.06
CA ILE A 89 -7.69 8.68 11.50
C ILE A 89 -9.04 9.13 12.10
N ASN A 90 -10.17 8.79 11.46
CA ASN A 90 -11.49 9.16 11.96
C ASN A 90 -11.79 8.52 13.33
N ILE A 91 -11.25 7.33 13.58
CA ILE A 91 -11.35 6.62 14.86
C ILE A 91 -10.28 7.12 15.87
N LYS A 92 -9.44 8.09 15.49
CA LYS A 92 -8.37 8.68 16.32
C LYS A 92 -7.25 7.68 16.72
N ILE A 93 -7.05 6.63 15.94
CA ILE A 93 -5.95 5.68 16.12
C ILE A 93 -4.67 6.22 15.47
N LEU A 94 -4.80 6.89 14.31
CA LEU A 94 -3.67 7.50 13.61
C LEU A 94 -3.81 9.02 13.56
N PRO A 95 -2.69 9.76 13.62
CA PRO A 95 -2.71 11.21 13.51
C PRO A 95 -2.92 11.65 12.05
N ILE A 96 -3.62 12.78 11.85
CA ILE A 96 -3.98 13.30 10.51
C ILE A 96 -2.75 13.65 9.65
N TRP A 97 -1.64 14.08 10.24
CA TRP A 97 -0.43 14.42 9.52
C TRP A 97 0.15 13.23 8.75
N TYR A 98 -0.16 12.01 9.19
CA TYR A 98 0.30 10.79 8.56
C TYR A 98 -0.30 10.59 7.16
N LEU A 99 -1.56 10.96 6.95
CA LEU A 99 -2.18 10.95 5.63
C LEU A 99 -1.46 11.90 4.66
N GLY A 100 -1.11 13.10 5.15
CA GLY A 100 -0.31 14.05 4.36
C GLY A 100 1.04 13.45 3.93
N PHE A 101 1.70 12.72 4.82
CA PHE A 101 2.95 12.03 4.52
C PHE A 101 2.77 10.92 3.46
N VAL A 102 1.71 10.11 3.55
CA VAL A 102 1.37 9.09 2.54
C VAL A 102 1.17 9.75 1.17
N CYS A 103 0.40 10.84 1.11
CA CYS A 103 0.16 11.57 -0.15
C CYS A 103 1.46 12.15 -0.73
N LEU A 104 2.32 12.75 0.09
CA LEU A 104 3.61 13.28 -0.36
C LEU A 104 4.50 12.18 -0.94
N LYS A 105 4.56 11.01 -0.29
CA LYS A 105 5.33 9.87 -0.78
C LYS A 105 4.79 9.31 -2.08
N PHE A 106 3.48 9.32 -2.26
CA PHE A 106 2.88 8.89 -3.52
C PHE A 106 3.19 9.86 -4.67
N ILE A 107 3.12 11.17 -4.42
CA ILE A 107 3.51 12.21 -5.40
C ILE A 107 4.98 12.05 -5.77
N GLU A 108 5.85 11.86 -4.78
CA GLU A 108 7.28 11.61 -5.01
C GLU A 108 7.50 10.36 -5.87
N PHE A 109 6.77 9.27 -5.60
CA PHE A 109 6.82 8.06 -6.41
C PHE A 109 6.48 8.32 -7.88
N ILE A 110 5.41 9.08 -8.15
CA ILE A 110 5.01 9.44 -9.52
C ILE A 110 6.11 10.23 -10.24
N ILE A 111 6.67 11.25 -9.56
CA ILE A 111 7.71 12.11 -10.11
C ILE A 111 8.99 11.30 -10.40
N THR A 112 9.42 10.50 -9.44
CA THR A 112 10.63 9.67 -9.55
C THR A 112 10.48 8.60 -10.64
N SER A 113 9.31 7.95 -10.70
CA SER A 113 9.00 6.96 -11.74
C SER A 113 9.07 7.56 -13.15
N LYS A 114 8.53 8.78 -13.34
CA LYS A 114 8.59 9.51 -14.61
C LYS A 114 10.03 9.88 -14.96
N HIS A 115 10.82 10.34 -14.00
CA HIS A 115 12.21 10.71 -14.19
C HIS A 115 13.09 9.52 -14.59
N ILE A 116 12.98 8.40 -13.86
CA ILE A 116 13.73 7.17 -14.14
C ILE A 116 13.35 6.59 -15.50
N LYS A 117 12.06 6.66 -15.88
CA LYS A 117 11.60 6.21 -17.19
C LYS A 117 12.29 6.97 -18.31
N ASN A 118 12.42 8.29 -18.19
CA ASN A 118 13.08 9.14 -19.19
C ASN A 118 14.57 8.81 -19.31
N ILE A 119 15.27 8.57 -18.20
CA ILE A 119 16.71 8.26 -18.20
C ILE A 119 16.98 6.87 -18.76
N LYS A 120 16.22 5.85 -18.34
CA LYS A 120 16.46 4.45 -18.70
C LYS A 120 15.81 4.03 -20.02
N LYS A 121 15.09 4.92 -20.71
CA LYS A 121 14.30 4.59 -21.92
C LYS A 121 13.49 3.31 -21.76
N SER A 122 12.91 3.10 -20.58
CA SER A 122 12.21 1.85 -20.22
C SER A 122 10.79 1.87 -20.78
N ASP A 123 10.37 0.78 -21.42
CA ASP A 123 8.98 0.59 -21.89
C ASP A 123 7.98 0.35 -20.78
N LYS A 124 8.45 0.15 -19.53
CA LYS A 124 7.58 -0.03 -18.36
C LYS A 124 6.91 1.29 -18.00
N TYR A 125 5.61 1.24 -17.71
CA TYR A 125 4.84 2.44 -17.37
C TYR A 125 5.28 3.05 -16.04
N PHE A 126 5.48 2.22 -15.02
CA PHE A 126 6.06 2.60 -13.73
C PHE A 126 7.40 1.90 -13.52
N VAL A 127 8.39 2.65 -13.09
CA VAL A 127 9.71 2.13 -12.73
C VAL A 127 9.93 2.41 -11.24
N PHE A 128 9.89 1.35 -10.45
CA PHE A 128 10.17 1.44 -9.03
C PHE A 128 11.67 1.41 -8.77
N ASP A 129 12.14 2.36 -7.97
CA ASP A 129 13.41 2.22 -7.27
C ASP A 129 13.26 1.22 -6.10
N ARG A 130 14.37 0.61 -5.66
CA ARG A 130 14.34 -0.37 -4.55
C ARG A 130 13.77 0.24 -3.26
N ALA A 131 14.15 1.47 -2.96
CA ALA A 131 13.66 2.21 -1.80
C ALA A 131 12.15 2.51 -1.91
N GLY A 132 11.67 2.96 -3.09
CA GLY A 132 10.25 3.23 -3.32
C GLY A 132 9.37 2.01 -3.11
N ARG A 133 9.83 0.81 -3.53
CA ARG A 133 9.11 -0.45 -3.28
C ARG A 133 8.97 -0.80 -1.81
N LEU A 134 10.04 -0.60 -1.02
CA LEU A 134 9.99 -0.85 0.42
C LEU A 134 9.02 0.10 1.12
N VAL A 135 9.05 1.39 0.78
CA VAL A 135 8.16 2.40 1.36
C VAL A 135 6.69 2.10 1.01
N SER A 136 6.39 1.74 -0.24
CA SER A 136 5.02 1.38 -0.63
C SER A 136 4.52 0.14 0.11
N ALA A 137 5.37 -0.88 0.25
CA ALA A 137 5.04 -2.09 1.01
C ALA A 137 4.78 -1.79 2.49
N THR A 138 5.52 -0.87 3.12
CA THR A 138 5.26 -0.49 4.52
C THR A 138 3.91 0.20 4.67
N PHE A 139 3.51 1.10 3.75
CA PHE A 139 2.19 1.73 3.80
C PHE A 139 1.04 0.74 3.63
N LEU A 140 1.24 -0.31 2.85
CA LEU A 140 0.24 -1.37 2.69
C LEU A 140 0.10 -2.21 3.96
N VAL A 141 1.20 -2.47 4.67
CA VAL A 141 1.22 -3.37 5.83
C VAL A 141 0.74 -2.67 7.12
N ILE A 142 1.01 -1.37 7.28
CA ILE A 142 0.68 -0.63 8.52
C ILE A 142 -0.79 -0.74 8.93
N PRO A 143 -1.82 -0.54 8.08
CA PRO A 143 -3.21 -0.66 8.50
C PRO A 143 -3.54 -2.03 9.09
N GLY A 144 -3.00 -3.11 8.49
CA GLY A 144 -3.16 -4.47 9.00
C GLY A 144 -2.52 -4.64 10.39
N ILE A 145 -1.28 -4.19 10.56
CA ILE A 145 -0.57 -4.23 11.85
C ILE A 145 -1.35 -3.46 12.91
N VAL A 146 -1.79 -2.24 12.61
CA VAL A 146 -2.56 -1.39 13.53
C VAL A 146 -3.83 -2.10 13.99
N CYS A 147 -4.56 -2.77 13.09
CA CYS A 147 -5.77 -3.50 13.43
C CYS A 147 -5.49 -4.72 14.34
N ILE A 148 -4.40 -5.44 14.08
CA ILE A 148 -4.01 -6.60 14.87
C ILE A 148 -3.53 -6.18 16.27
N TYR A 149 -2.68 -5.15 16.35
CA TYR A 149 -2.14 -4.66 17.63
C TYR A 149 -3.17 -3.88 18.46
N GLY A 150 -4.09 -3.16 17.84
CA GLY A 150 -5.19 -2.47 18.52
C GLY A 150 -6.07 -3.39 19.35
N TYR A 151 -6.02 -4.70 19.09
CA TYR A 151 -6.70 -5.72 19.87
C TYR A 151 -5.92 -6.14 21.14
N ILE A 152 -4.58 -6.14 21.10
CA ILE A 152 -3.73 -6.74 22.16
C ILE A 152 -3.62 -5.86 23.40
N GLY A 153 -4.05 -4.60 23.37
CA GLY A 153 -3.99 -3.71 24.52
C GLY A 153 -3.74 -2.25 24.14
N ALA A 154 -4.80 -1.51 24.12
CA ALA A 154 -4.93 -0.24 23.41
C ALA A 154 -3.92 0.88 23.78
N HIS A 155 -3.33 0.93 24.96
CA HIS A 155 -2.53 2.10 25.36
C HIS A 155 -1.04 1.97 24.98
N ASN A 156 -0.44 0.83 25.19
CA ASN A 156 0.97 0.59 24.83
C ASN A 156 1.15 0.37 23.32
N ALA A 157 0.10 -0.11 22.64
CA ALA A 157 0.12 -0.34 21.21
C ALA A 157 0.16 0.96 20.40
N ILE A 158 -0.53 2.00 20.82
CA ILE A 158 -0.52 3.31 20.14
C ILE A 158 0.88 3.92 20.21
N ILE A 159 1.54 3.89 21.35
CA ILE A 159 2.90 4.41 21.55
C ILE A 159 3.92 3.62 20.68
N THR A 160 3.79 2.30 20.62
CA THR A 160 4.67 1.47 19.77
C THR A 160 4.41 1.68 18.28
N ILE A 161 3.17 1.90 17.90
CA ILE A 161 2.80 2.21 16.51
C ILE A 161 3.35 3.58 16.11
N ASP A 162 3.19 4.61 16.94
CA ASP A 162 3.75 5.94 16.70
C ASP A 162 5.29 5.88 16.59
N TYR A 163 5.95 5.09 17.44
CA TYR A 163 7.39 4.88 17.38
C TYR A 163 7.82 4.16 16.09
N ILE A 164 7.11 3.13 15.67
CA ILE A 164 7.37 2.41 14.40
C ILE A 164 7.16 3.34 13.21
N ILE A 165 6.05 4.10 13.20
CA ILE A 165 5.74 5.07 12.15
C ILE A 165 6.82 6.15 12.07
N TYR A 166 7.27 6.69 13.21
CA TYR A 166 8.33 7.69 13.29
C TYR A 166 9.66 7.15 12.76
N ASN A 167 10.04 5.91 13.09
CA ASN A 167 11.25 5.29 12.57
C ASN A 167 11.17 5.03 11.06
N ILE A 168 10.03 4.57 10.54
CA ILE A 168 9.81 4.39 9.09
C ILE A 168 9.90 5.73 8.37
N TYR A 169 9.35 6.81 8.98
CA TYR A 169 9.47 8.17 8.47
C TYR A 169 10.94 8.62 8.36
N ASN A 170 11.71 8.50 9.43
CA ASN A 170 13.13 8.87 9.43
C ASN A 170 13.95 8.03 8.44
N TRP A 171 13.67 6.73 8.35
CA TRP A 171 14.32 5.84 7.39
C TRP A 171 14.00 6.25 5.94
N SER A 172 12.76 6.60 5.67
CA SER A 172 12.34 7.02 4.33
C SER A 172 12.95 8.37 3.93
N LEU A 173 13.09 9.32 4.87
CA LEU A 173 13.81 10.58 4.66
C LEU A 173 15.29 10.35 4.41
N PHE A 174 15.94 9.49 5.20
CA PHE A 174 17.37 9.15 5.01
C PHE A 174 17.63 8.57 3.62
N PHE A 175 16.77 7.68 3.12
CA PHE A 175 16.88 7.15 1.76
C PHE A 175 16.66 8.19 0.67
N LEU A 176 15.76 9.16 0.90
CA LEU A 176 15.55 10.30 0.00
C LEU A 176 16.81 11.12 -0.19
N PHE A 177 17.47 11.50 0.91
CA PHE A 177 18.71 12.28 0.87
C PHE A 177 19.85 11.49 0.22
N LYS A 178 19.98 10.19 0.52
CA LYS A 178 21.02 9.33 -0.05
C LYS A 178 20.85 9.11 -1.56
N ASN A 179 19.63 8.98 -2.06
CA ASN A 179 19.39 8.84 -3.50
C ASN A 179 19.56 10.16 -4.28
N LYS A 180 19.25 11.30 -3.66
CA LYS A 180 19.53 12.60 -4.28
C LYS A 180 21.04 12.82 -4.49
N THR A 181 21.87 12.50 -3.52
CA THR A 181 23.34 12.63 -3.65
C THR A 181 23.91 11.75 -4.75
N LEU A 182 23.37 10.55 -4.96
CA LEU A 182 23.79 9.64 -6.04
C LEU A 182 23.31 10.09 -7.44
N LEU A 183 22.23 10.87 -7.54
CA LEU A 183 21.74 11.41 -8.81
C LEU A 183 22.48 12.68 -9.25
N TYR A 184 23.12 13.41 -8.32
CA TYR A 184 23.93 14.60 -8.61
C TYR A 184 25.41 14.27 -8.88
N GLN A 185 25.86 13.03 -8.67
CA GLN A 185 27.23 12.59 -8.92
C GLN A 185 27.45 11.88 -10.28
N LYS A 186 26.47 11.90 -11.17
CA LYS A 186 26.57 11.49 -12.57
C LYS A 186 26.10 12.60 -13.49
#